data_04d7032e7770ec1aa279a8b8a7a9df72
#
_entry.id   04d7032e7770ec1aa279a8b8a7a9df72
#
_cell.length_a   1.000
_cell.length_b   1.000
_cell.length_c   1.000
_cell.angle_alpha   90.00
_cell.angle_beta   90.00
_cell.angle_gamma   90.00
#
_symmetry.space_group_name_H-M   'P 1'
#
loop_
_entity.id
_entity.type
_entity.pdbx_description
1 polymer ?
#
loop_
_entity_poly.entity_id
_entity_poly.type
_entity_poly.pdbx_seq_one_letter_code
_entity_poly.pdbx_strand_id
1 'polypeptide(L)'
;MKYWDFRESGKPQYDYYAYTDGSYLVPKNFGAAACIVLDRDAERVLYQWSEASRYSTSHRQELAAIIHALLHVPERSSVLVRSDCESGIALLTGQVRSKKDGDLVDLYRQVKKDRELNVTLEWVRSHSGDRWNDYVDYLCIEALDLFESKGTRVREGVDSEALFAYICKQ
;
A
#
# COMPACT_ATOMS: atom_id res chain seq x y z
N MET A 1 12.75 -4.50 22.10
CA MET A 1 12.31 -3.69 20.94
C MET A 1 10.90 -3.19 21.24
N LYS A 2 10.73 -1.89 21.33
CA LYS A 2 9.39 -1.36 21.64
C LYS A 2 8.51 -1.48 20.39
N TYR A 3 7.53 -2.36 20.44
CA TYR A 3 6.36 -2.18 19.59
C TYR A 3 5.83 -0.79 19.86
N TRP A 4 5.57 -0.02 18.83
CA TRP A 4 4.82 1.22 18.97
C TRP A 4 3.44 0.85 19.48
N ASP A 5 3.25 0.93 20.80
CA ASP A 5 1.95 0.80 21.39
C ASP A 5 1.26 2.15 21.26
N PHE A 6 0.40 2.29 20.28
CA PHE A 6 -0.43 3.48 20.08
C PHE A 6 -1.28 3.82 21.30
N ARG A 7 -1.33 2.92 22.28
CA ARG A 7 -2.07 3.08 23.54
C ARG A 7 -1.35 3.95 24.56
N GLU A 8 -0.06 4.21 24.42
CA GLU A 8 0.69 5.05 25.35
C GLU A 8 0.33 6.55 25.29
N SER A 9 -0.30 7.03 24.21
CA SER A 9 -0.69 8.44 24.06
C SER A 9 -2.14 8.76 24.42
N GLY A 10 -2.94 7.77 24.78
CA GLY A 10 -4.32 7.96 25.25
C GLY A 10 -5.33 8.44 24.20
N LYS A 11 -4.91 8.77 22.96
CA LYS A 11 -5.79 9.12 21.84
C LYS A 11 -5.21 8.61 20.54
N PRO A 12 -6.04 8.04 19.64
CA PRO A 12 -5.59 7.72 18.28
C PRO A 12 -5.17 9.01 17.58
N GLN A 13 -3.98 8.99 16.97
CA GLN A 13 -3.42 10.13 16.26
C GLN A 13 -4.07 10.30 14.88
N TYR A 14 -4.55 9.21 14.29
CA TYR A 14 -5.15 9.14 12.96
C TYR A 14 -6.50 8.43 13.03
N ASP A 15 -7.36 8.74 12.05
CA ASP A 15 -8.65 8.06 11.93
C ASP A 15 -8.48 6.60 11.47
N TYR A 16 -7.45 6.35 10.62
CA TYR A 16 -7.14 5.04 10.08
C TYR A 16 -5.64 4.82 9.98
N TYR A 17 -5.27 3.54 9.91
CA TYR A 17 -3.89 3.10 9.66
C TYR A 17 -3.88 2.17 8.46
N ALA A 18 -2.82 2.23 7.65
CA ALA A 18 -2.64 1.34 6.52
C ALA A 18 -1.20 0.81 6.48
N TYR A 19 -1.06 -0.42 6.02
CA TYR A 19 0.22 -1.04 5.73
C TYR A 19 0.22 -1.51 4.29
N THR A 20 1.34 -1.36 3.63
CA THR A 20 1.49 -1.66 2.21
C THR A 20 2.81 -2.37 1.95
N ASP A 21 2.82 -3.24 0.94
CA ASP A 21 4.02 -3.91 0.46
C ASP A 21 3.93 -4.16 -1.03
N GLY A 22 5.07 -4.29 -1.67
CA GLY A 22 5.19 -4.61 -3.08
C GLY A 22 6.46 -5.39 -3.37
N SER A 23 6.40 -6.31 -4.31
CA SER A 23 7.52 -7.12 -4.73
C SER A 23 7.51 -7.39 -6.22
N TYR A 24 8.65 -7.77 -6.77
CA TYR A 24 8.78 -8.12 -8.18
C TYR A 24 9.90 -9.13 -8.39
N LEU A 25 9.58 -10.22 -9.07
CA LEU A 25 10.51 -11.28 -9.42
C LEU A 25 11.00 -11.07 -10.85
N VAL A 26 12.13 -10.40 -11.01
CA VAL A 26 12.71 -10.07 -12.32
C VAL A 26 12.85 -11.29 -13.24
N PRO A 27 13.39 -12.45 -12.78
CA PRO A 27 13.54 -13.62 -13.65
C PRO A 27 12.22 -14.18 -14.16
N LYS A 28 11.14 -14.02 -13.41
CA LYS A 28 9.80 -14.53 -13.75
C LYS A 28 8.90 -13.49 -14.39
N ASN A 29 9.33 -12.21 -14.41
CA ASN A 29 8.59 -11.09 -14.96
C ASN A 29 7.17 -10.93 -14.39
N PHE A 30 7.02 -11.13 -13.09
CA PHE A 30 5.80 -10.80 -12.37
C PHE A 30 6.09 -10.37 -10.93
N GLY A 31 5.18 -9.67 -10.33
CA GLY A 31 5.25 -9.19 -8.97
C GLY A 31 3.89 -9.13 -8.31
N ALA A 32 3.85 -8.66 -7.09
CA ALA A 32 2.61 -8.46 -6.36
C ALA A 32 2.65 -7.16 -5.57
N ALA A 33 1.46 -6.63 -5.31
CA ALA A 33 1.24 -5.53 -4.38
C ALA A 33 0.16 -5.95 -3.39
N ALA A 34 0.25 -5.46 -2.16
CA ALA A 34 -0.73 -5.72 -1.12
C ALA A 34 -0.90 -4.51 -0.21
N CYS A 35 -2.10 -4.36 0.32
CA CYS A 35 -2.38 -3.37 1.37
C CYS A 35 -3.44 -3.87 2.34
N ILE A 36 -3.41 -3.33 3.55
CA ILE A 36 -4.49 -3.43 4.52
C ILE A 36 -4.83 -2.04 5.03
N VAL A 37 -6.08 -1.84 5.39
CA VAL A 37 -6.56 -0.67 6.11
C VAL A 37 -7.10 -1.13 7.46
N LEU A 38 -6.64 -0.51 8.51
CA LEU A 38 -6.97 -0.81 9.88
C LEU A 38 -7.84 0.29 10.49
N ASP A 39 -8.61 -0.09 11.48
CA ASP A 39 -9.38 0.85 12.29
C ASP A 39 -8.49 1.81 13.10
N ARG A 40 -9.15 2.73 13.79
CA ARG A 40 -8.54 3.75 14.65
C ARG A 40 -7.59 3.20 15.72
N ASP A 41 -7.84 2.01 16.21
CA ASP A 41 -7.03 1.37 17.24
C ASP A 41 -5.90 0.52 16.65
N ALA A 42 -5.81 0.44 15.33
CA ALA A 42 -4.86 -0.40 14.57
C ALA A 42 -4.93 -1.90 14.97
N GLU A 43 -6.11 -2.37 15.35
CA GLU A 43 -6.32 -3.74 15.80
C GLU A 43 -7.14 -4.59 14.83
N ARG A 44 -8.06 -3.96 14.09
CA ARG A 44 -8.97 -4.68 13.20
C ARG A 44 -8.74 -4.29 11.74
N VAL A 45 -8.57 -5.29 10.90
CA VAL A 45 -8.52 -5.12 9.45
C VAL A 45 -9.92 -4.80 8.94
N LEU A 46 -10.09 -3.60 8.39
CA LEU A 46 -11.33 -3.16 7.74
C LEU A 46 -11.34 -3.53 6.27
N TYR A 47 -10.17 -3.61 5.67
CA TYR A 47 -9.98 -3.87 4.27
C TYR A 47 -8.63 -4.50 4.02
N GLN A 48 -8.56 -5.49 3.13
CA GLN A 48 -7.31 -6.05 2.63
C GLN A 48 -7.40 -6.34 1.14
N TRP A 49 -6.28 -6.23 0.47
CA TRP A 49 -6.16 -6.50 -0.93
C TRP A 49 -4.76 -6.99 -1.28
N SER A 50 -4.69 -7.89 -2.24
CA SER A 50 -3.44 -8.28 -2.89
C SER A 50 -3.69 -8.65 -4.35
N GLU A 51 -2.73 -8.33 -5.21
CA GLU A 51 -2.79 -8.65 -6.64
C GLU A 51 -1.40 -8.90 -7.21
N ALA A 52 -1.28 -9.97 -7.99
CA ALA A 52 -0.10 -10.22 -8.80
C ALA A 52 -0.29 -9.65 -10.22
N SER A 53 0.79 -9.13 -10.80
CA SER A 53 0.79 -8.55 -12.14
C SER A 53 2.11 -8.76 -12.87
N ARG A 54 2.07 -8.67 -14.20
CA ARG A 54 3.25 -8.69 -15.07
C ARG A 54 3.65 -7.26 -15.47
N TYR A 55 4.83 -7.15 -16.06
CA TYR A 55 5.32 -5.91 -16.69
C TYR A 55 5.36 -4.70 -15.74
N SER A 56 5.93 -4.92 -14.58
CA SER A 56 6.08 -3.89 -13.56
C SER A 56 7.51 -3.86 -13.02
N THR A 57 7.71 -3.19 -11.92
CA THR A 57 8.95 -3.19 -11.13
C THR A 57 8.59 -3.30 -9.66
N SER A 58 9.55 -3.68 -8.83
CA SER A 58 9.36 -3.69 -7.37
C SER A 58 8.90 -2.32 -6.87
N HIS A 59 9.55 -1.26 -7.31
CA HIS A 59 9.22 0.11 -6.91
C HIS A 59 7.80 0.52 -7.32
N ARG A 60 7.36 0.19 -8.55
CA ARG A 60 6.00 0.47 -8.99
C ARG A 60 4.95 -0.31 -8.21
N GLN A 61 5.24 -1.55 -7.82
CA GLN A 61 4.34 -2.35 -6.98
C GLN A 61 4.18 -1.72 -5.59
N GLU A 62 5.25 -1.21 -5.01
CA GLU A 62 5.22 -0.49 -3.73
C GLU A 62 4.34 0.77 -3.82
N LEU A 63 4.54 1.59 -4.85
CA LEU A 63 3.75 2.79 -5.06
C LEU A 63 2.27 2.48 -5.32
N ALA A 64 1.99 1.46 -6.12
CA ALA A 64 0.63 1.01 -6.41
C ALA A 64 -0.10 0.53 -5.15
N ALA A 65 0.59 -0.18 -4.26
CA ALA A 65 0.03 -0.61 -2.99
C ALA A 65 -0.41 0.57 -2.12
N ILE A 66 0.42 1.61 -2.03
CA ILE A 66 0.08 2.83 -1.28
C ILE A 66 -1.14 3.52 -1.87
N ILE A 67 -1.17 3.72 -3.18
CA ILE A 67 -2.31 4.36 -3.86
C ILE A 67 -3.58 3.54 -3.67
N HIS A 68 -3.47 2.22 -3.79
CA HIS A 68 -4.61 1.32 -3.61
C HIS A 68 -5.19 1.41 -2.19
N ALA A 69 -4.33 1.47 -1.17
CA ALA A 69 -4.77 1.69 0.21
C ALA A 69 -5.57 3.00 0.35
N LEU A 70 -5.10 4.09 -0.26
CA LEU A 70 -5.79 5.39 -0.19
C LEU A 70 -7.17 5.37 -0.86
N LEU A 71 -7.38 4.53 -1.87
CA LEU A 71 -8.69 4.36 -2.50
C LEU A 71 -9.72 3.72 -1.56
N HIS A 72 -9.28 3.06 -0.50
CA HIS A 72 -10.14 2.32 0.42
C HIS A 72 -10.18 2.91 1.83
N VAL A 73 -9.38 3.93 2.10
CA VAL A 73 -9.54 4.76 3.30
C VAL A 73 -10.78 5.65 3.12
N PRO A 74 -11.69 5.75 4.11
CA PRO A 74 -12.82 6.65 4.01
C PRO A 74 -12.43 8.09 3.70
N GLU A 75 -13.22 8.75 2.86
CA GLU A 75 -12.98 10.13 2.47
C GLU A 75 -12.99 11.08 3.66
N ARG A 76 -12.30 12.21 3.52
CA ARG A 76 -12.24 13.28 4.53
C ARG A 76 -11.74 12.79 5.89
N SER A 77 -10.74 11.92 5.86
CA SER A 77 -10.13 11.35 7.06
C SER A 77 -8.61 11.49 7.06
N SER A 78 -8.01 11.29 8.22
CA SER A 78 -6.57 11.18 8.37
C SER A 78 -6.14 9.72 8.35
N VAL A 79 -5.01 9.42 7.70
CA VAL A 79 -4.44 8.08 7.64
C VAL A 79 -2.93 8.12 7.77
N LEU A 80 -2.40 7.23 8.60
CA LEU A 80 -0.98 6.91 8.63
C LEU A 80 -0.75 5.65 7.79
N VAL A 81 0.00 5.80 6.70
CA VAL A 81 0.40 4.69 5.84
C VAL A 81 1.84 4.30 6.14
N ARG A 82 2.05 3.04 6.47
CA ARG A 82 3.36 2.46 6.73
C ARG A 82 3.81 1.58 5.57
N SER A 83 5.02 1.81 5.11
CA SER A 83 5.67 1.06 4.05
C SER A 83 7.14 0.85 4.39
N ASP A 84 7.70 -0.27 3.98
CA ASP A 84 9.13 -0.52 4.09
C ASP A 84 9.94 0.00 2.89
N CYS A 85 9.27 0.64 1.92
CA CYS A 85 9.89 1.26 0.76
C CYS A 85 10.25 2.73 1.03
N GLU A 86 11.42 2.97 1.60
CA GLU A 86 11.90 4.33 1.90
C GLU A 86 11.97 5.21 0.66
N SER A 87 12.47 4.68 -0.46
CA SER A 87 12.56 5.41 -1.73
C SER A 87 11.18 5.80 -2.29
N GLY A 88 10.19 4.94 -2.13
CA GLY A 88 8.81 5.23 -2.51
C GLY A 88 8.21 6.36 -1.69
N ILE A 89 8.42 6.35 -0.40
CA ILE A 89 7.98 7.44 0.50
C ILE A 89 8.66 8.76 0.10
N ALA A 90 9.97 8.75 -0.12
CA ALA A 90 10.73 9.94 -0.54
C ALA A 90 10.20 10.51 -1.86
N LEU A 91 9.83 9.65 -2.80
CA LEU A 91 9.26 10.06 -4.08
C LEU A 91 7.86 10.67 -3.92
N LEU A 92 6.97 10.01 -3.19
CA LEU A 92 5.59 10.46 -2.99
C LEU A 92 5.50 11.74 -2.15
N THR A 93 6.42 11.94 -1.22
CA THR A 93 6.50 13.17 -0.40
C THR A 93 7.21 14.33 -1.11
N GLY A 94 7.77 14.10 -2.30
CA GLY A 94 8.46 15.13 -3.07
C GLY A 94 9.90 15.40 -2.64
N GLN A 95 10.48 14.58 -1.76
CA GLN A 95 11.89 14.69 -1.35
C GLN A 95 12.84 14.37 -2.50
N VAL A 96 12.44 13.44 -3.38
CA VAL A 96 13.14 13.11 -4.62
C VAL A 96 12.18 13.18 -5.80
N ARG A 97 12.73 13.28 -7.01
CA ARG A 97 11.97 13.29 -8.26
C ARG A 97 12.42 12.15 -9.15
N SER A 98 11.46 11.55 -9.87
CA SER A 98 11.72 10.53 -10.87
C SER A 98 10.78 10.73 -12.05
N LYS A 99 11.34 10.75 -13.26
CA LYS A 99 10.53 10.78 -14.48
C LYS A 99 9.83 9.45 -14.75
N LYS A 100 10.47 8.36 -14.33
CA LYS A 100 10.00 6.99 -14.58
C LYS A 100 8.66 6.68 -13.91
N ASP A 101 8.44 7.18 -12.71
CA ASP A 101 7.25 6.89 -11.90
C ASP A 101 6.36 8.12 -11.70
N GLY A 102 6.55 9.15 -12.52
CA GLY A 102 5.80 10.39 -12.45
C GLY A 102 4.29 10.23 -12.58
N ASP A 103 3.84 9.26 -13.35
CA ASP A 103 2.44 8.89 -13.49
C ASP A 103 1.82 8.44 -12.17
N LEU A 104 2.53 7.63 -11.39
CA LEU A 104 2.07 7.17 -10.08
C LEU A 104 2.13 8.28 -9.02
N VAL A 105 3.12 9.15 -9.09
CA VAL A 105 3.19 10.34 -8.21
C VAL A 105 2.00 11.26 -8.45
N ASP A 106 1.66 11.51 -9.70
CA ASP A 106 0.52 12.35 -10.06
C ASP A 106 -0.80 11.70 -9.62
N LEU A 107 -0.93 10.40 -9.82
CA LEU A 107 -2.09 9.64 -9.36
C LEU A 107 -2.25 9.69 -7.83
N TYR A 108 -1.17 9.51 -7.09
CA TYR A 108 -1.17 9.63 -5.63
C TYR A 108 -1.68 10.99 -5.17
N ARG A 109 -1.18 12.06 -5.77
CA ARG A 109 -1.61 13.43 -5.46
C ARG A 109 -3.08 13.65 -5.78
N GLN A 110 -3.52 13.12 -6.92
CA GLN A 110 -4.91 13.25 -7.36
C GLN A 110 -5.86 12.51 -6.42
N VAL A 111 -5.53 11.28 -6.03
CA VAL A 111 -6.33 10.49 -5.07
C VAL A 111 -6.45 11.20 -3.73
N LYS A 112 -5.34 11.71 -3.20
CA LYS A 112 -5.36 12.49 -1.95
C LYS A 112 -6.31 13.68 -2.04
N LYS A 113 -6.23 14.43 -3.13
CA LYS A 113 -7.04 15.64 -3.35
C LYS A 113 -8.51 15.28 -3.51
N ASP A 114 -8.83 14.36 -4.41
CA ASP A 114 -10.22 14.01 -4.73
C ASP A 114 -10.96 13.41 -3.54
N ARG A 115 -10.26 12.66 -2.71
CA ARG A 115 -10.81 12.02 -1.52
C ARG A 115 -10.64 12.86 -0.24
N GLU A 116 -10.04 14.03 -0.35
CA GLU A 116 -9.80 14.95 0.77
C GLU A 116 -9.09 14.27 1.95
N LEU A 117 -8.05 13.45 1.65
CA LEU A 117 -7.31 12.70 2.66
C LEU A 117 -6.15 13.52 3.23
N ASN A 118 -5.99 13.45 4.55
CA ASN A 118 -4.79 13.87 5.24
C ASN A 118 -3.87 12.67 5.44
N VAL A 119 -2.86 12.53 4.56
CA VAL A 119 -2.00 11.36 4.50
C VAL A 119 -0.63 11.66 5.12
N THR A 120 -0.22 10.82 6.05
CA THR A 120 1.16 10.74 6.54
C THR A 120 1.75 9.42 6.09
N LEU A 121 2.93 9.47 5.48
CA LEU A 121 3.70 8.29 5.10
C LEU A 121 4.82 8.07 6.10
N GLU A 122 4.96 6.86 6.62
CA GLU A 122 5.97 6.49 7.60
C GLU A 122 6.71 5.22 7.14
N TRP A 123 8.03 5.29 7.16
CA TRP A 123 8.86 4.14 6.88
C TRP A 123 8.89 3.18 8.07
N VAL A 124 8.76 1.89 7.79
CA VAL A 124 9.00 0.81 8.75
C VAL A 124 10.10 -0.10 8.22
N ARG A 125 10.89 -0.64 9.13
CA ARG A 125 11.94 -1.58 8.74
C ARG A 125 11.33 -2.93 8.41
N SER A 126 11.68 -3.49 7.24
CA SER A 126 11.29 -4.85 6.86
C SER A 126 11.76 -5.87 7.90
N HIS A 127 10.95 -6.90 8.12
CA HIS A 127 11.27 -8.02 9.01
C HIS A 127 11.69 -7.59 10.42
N SER A 128 11.11 -6.51 10.93
CA SER A 128 11.42 -5.99 12.27
C SER A 128 10.50 -6.51 13.38
N GLY A 129 9.56 -7.39 13.02
CA GLY A 129 8.57 -7.93 13.95
C GLY A 129 7.29 -7.09 14.06
N ASP A 130 7.10 -6.09 13.19
CA ASP A 130 5.81 -5.43 13.05
C ASP A 130 4.82 -6.40 12.39
N ARG A 131 3.81 -6.82 13.15
CA ARG A 131 2.88 -7.87 12.73
C ARG A 131 2.11 -7.52 11.45
N TRP A 132 1.79 -6.26 11.24
CA TRP A 132 1.03 -5.83 10.08
C TRP A 132 1.90 -5.67 8.84
N ASN A 133 3.14 -5.24 9.01
CA ASN A 133 4.12 -5.26 7.93
C ASN A 133 4.42 -6.70 7.47
N ASP A 134 4.57 -7.62 8.42
CA ASP A 134 4.75 -9.05 8.12
C ASP A 134 3.50 -9.62 7.44
N TYR A 135 2.31 -9.17 7.81
CA TYR A 135 1.06 -9.63 7.21
C TYR A 135 0.90 -9.18 5.75
N VAL A 136 1.23 -7.94 5.40
CA VAL A 136 1.16 -7.50 4.00
C VAL A 136 2.25 -8.15 3.15
N ASP A 137 3.42 -8.43 3.70
CA ASP A 137 4.45 -9.25 3.04
C ASP A 137 3.91 -10.66 2.72
N TYR A 138 3.25 -11.28 3.69
CA TYR A 138 2.57 -12.57 3.49
C TYR A 138 1.52 -12.50 2.36
N LEU A 139 0.70 -11.47 2.31
CA LEU A 139 -0.29 -11.28 1.24
C LEU A 139 0.35 -11.17 -0.14
N CYS A 140 1.50 -10.50 -0.25
CA CYS A 140 2.28 -10.45 -1.49
C CYS A 140 2.76 -11.85 -1.92
N ILE A 141 3.34 -12.60 -0.98
CA ILE A 141 3.84 -13.97 -1.24
C ILE A 141 2.70 -14.87 -1.68
N GLU A 142 1.57 -14.84 -0.99
CA GLU A 142 0.38 -15.62 -1.34
C GLU A 142 -0.12 -15.28 -2.75
N ALA A 143 -0.18 -14.00 -3.09
CA ALA A 143 -0.60 -13.55 -4.42
C ALA A 143 0.37 -14.04 -5.51
N LEU A 144 1.67 -14.03 -5.26
CA LEU A 144 2.68 -14.56 -6.19
C LEU A 144 2.52 -16.08 -6.39
N ASP A 145 2.35 -16.83 -5.32
CA ASP A 145 2.19 -18.29 -5.37
C ASP A 145 0.92 -18.68 -6.13
N LEU A 146 -0.18 -18.01 -5.89
CA LEU A 146 -1.43 -18.27 -6.59
C LEU A 146 -1.37 -17.87 -8.07
N PHE A 147 -0.68 -16.81 -8.40
CA PHE A 147 -0.46 -16.41 -9.78
C PHE A 147 0.43 -17.43 -10.52
N GLU A 148 1.50 -17.90 -9.89
CA GLU A 148 2.42 -18.88 -10.47
C GLU A 148 1.75 -20.23 -10.66
N SER A 149 0.97 -20.70 -9.67
CA SER A 149 0.36 -22.02 -9.69
C SER A 149 -0.93 -22.10 -10.49
N LYS A 150 -1.74 -21.06 -10.52
CA LYS A 150 -3.09 -21.07 -11.09
C LYS A 150 -3.31 -20.05 -12.21
N GLY A 151 -2.33 -19.19 -12.48
CA GLY A 151 -2.47 -18.08 -13.41
C GLY A 151 -3.51 -17.04 -12.98
N THR A 152 -3.92 -17.08 -11.71
CA THR A 152 -5.02 -16.27 -11.19
C THR A 152 -4.48 -14.99 -10.57
N ARG A 153 -5.00 -13.86 -11.01
CA ARG A 153 -4.84 -12.60 -10.28
C ARG A 153 -5.72 -12.67 -9.05
N VAL A 154 -5.09 -12.85 -7.91
CA VAL A 154 -5.83 -12.97 -6.67
C VAL A 154 -6.36 -11.65 -6.24
N ARG A 155 -7.51 -11.76 -5.67
CA ARG A 155 -8.15 -10.61 -5.08
C ARG A 155 -8.89 -11.02 -3.86
N GLU A 156 -8.55 -10.44 -2.78
CA GLU A 156 -9.42 -10.43 -1.64
C GLU A 156 -9.85 -9.00 -1.36
N GLY A 157 -11.16 -8.84 -1.39
CA GLY A 157 -11.81 -7.65 -0.87
C GLY A 157 -11.91 -6.50 -1.81
N VAL A 158 -11.43 -6.55 -3.09
CA VAL A 158 -11.69 -5.54 -4.04
C VAL A 158 -11.17 -5.64 -5.41
N ASP A 159 -11.76 -4.97 -6.09
CA ASP A 159 -11.83 -4.53 -7.41
C ASP A 159 -10.58 -3.76 -7.85
N SER A 160 -9.61 -4.49 -8.47
CA SER A 160 -8.55 -3.82 -9.22
C SER A 160 -9.12 -2.94 -10.35
N GLU A 161 -10.39 -3.16 -10.72
CA GLU A 161 -11.10 -2.28 -11.63
C GLU A 161 -11.24 -0.87 -11.05
N ALA A 162 -11.32 -0.71 -9.73
CA ALA A 162 -11.40 0.61 -9.12
C ALA A 162 -10.12 1.44 -9.33
N LEU A 163 -8.94 0.83 -9.15
CA LEU A 163 -7.66 1.48 -9.45
C LEU A 163 -7.51 1.72 -10.95
N PHE A 164 -7.84 0.71 -11.76
CA PHE A 164 -7.77 0.81 -13.22
C PHE A 164 -8.77 1.85 -13.77
N ALA A 165 -10.00 1.85 -13.27
CA ALA A 165 -11.00 2.84 -13.64
C ALA A 165 -10.60 4.26 -13.23
N TYR A 166 -9.93 4.42 -12.10
CA TYR A 166 -9.41 5.71 -11.66
C TYR A 166 -8.29 6.19 -12.60
N ILE A 167 -7.37 5.30 -12.98
CA ILE A 167 -6.30 5.61 -13.95
C ILE A 167 -6.88 5.97 -15.32
N CYS A 168 -7.93 5.30 -15.78
CA CYS A 168 -8.55 5.54 -17.09
C CYS A 168 -9.45 6.77 -17.15
N LYS A 169 -9.79 7.38 -16.02
CA LYS A 169 -10.55 8.64 -15.96
C LYS A 169 -9.71 9.89 -16.06
N GLN A 170 -8.39 9.75 -16.13
CA GLN A 170 -7.43 10.82 -16.34
C GLN A 170 -7.15 10.99 -17.83
#